data_4e2b7a9d207a2dc615bd4e89d1605be7
#
_entry.id   4e2b7a9d207a2dc615bd4e89d1605be7
#
_cell.length_a   1.000
_cell.length_b   1.000
_cell.length_c   1.000
_cell.angle_alpha   90.00
_cell.angle_beta   90.00
_cell.angle_gamma   90.00
#
_symmetry.space_group_name_H-M   'P 1'
#
loop_
_entity.id
_entity.type
_entity.pdbx_description
1 polymer ?
#
loop_
_entity_poly.entity_id
_entity_poly.type
_entity_poly.pdbx_seq_one_letter_code
_entity_poly.pdbx_strand_id
1 'polypeptide(L)' 'DGLMPGQTLADARDAFERRLVVRVLEECRGNVSRAAERLGLDRTTLHRRLRAWGLTDDK' A
#
# COMPACT_ATOMS: atom_id res chain seq x y z
N ASP A 1 7.60 -18.74 -3.35
CA ASP A 1 7.00 -17.64 -3.95
C ASP A 1 5.85 -18.04 -4.81
N GLY A 2 4.88 -18.33 -4.64
CA GLY A 2 3.67 -18.60 -5.36
C GLY A 2 2.51 -18.28 -4.48
N LEU A 3 1.38 -18.70 -4.95
CA LEU A 3 0.17 -18.50 -4.20
C LEU A 3 0.08 -19.52 -3.08
N MET A 4 -0.39 -19.05 -1.96
CA MET A 4 -0.74 -19.97 -0.89
C MET A 4 -2.03 -20.68 -1.22
N PRO A 5 -2.26 -21.87 -0.67
CA PRO A 5 -3.54 -22.54 -0.90
C PRO A 5 -4.70 -21.62 -0.52
N GLY A 6 -5.66 -21.53 -1.39
CA GLY A 6 -6.82 -20.69 -1.16
C GLY A 6 -6.66 -19.24 -1.51
N GLN A 7 -5.48 -18.83 -1.93
CA GLN A 7 -5.21 -17.44 -2.26
C GLN A 7 -5.41 -17.22 -3.75
N THR A 8 -5.98 -16.09 -4.12
CA THR A 8 -6.16 -15.75 -5.53
C THR A 8 -5.04 -14.84 -5.98
N LEU A 9 -4.97 -14.64 -7.30
CA LEU A 9 -4.01 -13.71 -7.86
C LEU A 9 -4.23 -12.31 -7.32
N ALA A 10 -5.48 -11.90 -7.18
CA ALA A 10 -5.78 -10.59 -6.63
C ALA A 10 -5.27 -10.45 -5.20
N ASP A 11 -5.42 -11.52 -4.41
CA ASP A 11 -4.92 -11.50 -3.04
C ASP A 11 -3.41 -11.37 -3.00
N ALA A 12 -2.73 -12.10 -3.86
CA ALA A 12 -1.28 -12.07 -3.90
C ALA A 12 -0.78 -10.69 -4.32
N ARG A 13 -1.45 -10.09 -5.29
CA ARG A 13 -1.06 -8.78 -5.77
C ARG A 13 -1.30 -7.73 -4.70
N ASP A 14 -2.42 -7.84 -4.00
CA ASP A 14 -2.74 -6.91 -2.93
C ASP A 14 -1.68 -6.98 -1.83
N ALA A 15 -1.28 -8.19 -1.46
CA ALA A 15 -0.27 -8.36 -0.42
C ALA A 15 1.07 -7.75 -0.85
N PHE A 16 1.44 -7.95 -2.11
CA PHE A 16 2.67 -7.38 -2.64
C PHE A 16 2.62 -5.86 -2.62
N GLU A 17 1.51 -5.30 -3.09
CA GLU A 17 1.36 -3.85 -3.13
C GLU A 17 1.40 -3.25 -1.74
N ARG A 18 0.75 -3.91 -0.81
CA ARG A 18 0.74 -3.43 0.56
C ARG A 18 2.15 -3.36 1.14
N ARG A 19 2.93 -4.41 0.95
CA ARG A 19 4.30 -4.42 1.46
C ARG A 19 5.14 -3.32 0.82
N LEU A 20 4.96 -3.13 -0.49
CA LEU A 20 5.71 -2.10 -1.19
C LEU A 20 5.33 -0.71 -0.69
N VAL A 21 4.04 -0.47 -0.52
CA VAL A 21 3.58 0.83 -0.05
C VAL A 21 4.09 1.12 1.35
N VAL A 22 4.04 0.13 2.23
CA VAL A 22 4.53 0.31 3.59
C VAL A 22 6.02 0.67 3.58
N ARG A 23 6.79 -0.01 2.76
CA ARG A 23 8.21 0.24 2.67
C ARG A 23 8.50 1.66 2.18
N VAL A 24 7.82 2.08 1.12
CA VAL A 24 8.03 3.41 0.60
C VAL A 24 7.58 4.46 1.60
N LEU A 25 6.48 4.21 2.29
CA LEU A 25 6.00 5.13 3.28
C LEU A 25 6.99 5.29 4.42
N GLU A 26 7.61 4.20 4.84
CA GLU A 26 8.64 4.27 5.87
C GLU A 26 9.85 5.07 5.41
N GLU A 27 10.24 4.88 4.16
CA GLU A 27 11.36 5.63 3.60
C GLU A 27 11.04 7.12 3.53
N CYS A 28 9.78 7.45 3.38
CA CYS A 28 9.35 8.84 3.35
C CYS A 28 8.95 9.36 4.72
N ARG A 29 9.20 8.56 5.76
CA ARG A 29 8.92 8.95 7.15
C ARG A 29 7.46 9.32 7.37
N GLY A 30 6.58 8.55 6.76
CA GLY A 30 5.16 8.76 6.92
C GLY A 30 4.56 9.87 6.09
N ASN A 31 5.36 10.47 5.22
CA ASN A 31 4.86 11.55 4.37
C ASN A 31 4.09 10.94 3.21
N VAL A 32 2.77 10.96 3.32
CA VAL A 32 1.91 10.31 2.34
C VAL A 32 2.03 10.97 0.96
N SER A 33 2.12 12.29 0.92
CA SER A 33 2.23 12.98 -0.36
C SER A 33 3.49 12.57 -1.10
N ARG A 34 4.59 12.46 -0.38
CA ARG A 34 5.84 12.09 -0.99
C ARG A 34 5.84 10.63 -1.42
N ALA A 35 5.26 9.78 -0.58
CA ALA A 35 5.16 8.37 -0.92
C ALA A 35 4.30 8.17 -2.16
N ALA A 36 3.22 8.93 -2.28
CA ALA A 36 2.37 8.83 -3.46
C ALA A 36 3.13 9.23 -4.71
N GLU A 37 3.91 10.29 -4.63
CA GLU A 37 4.74 10.69 -5.75
C GLU A 37 5.68 9.58 -6.19
N ARG A 38 6.35 8.97 -5.24
CA ARG A 38 7.30 7.90 -5.55
C ARG A 38 6.62 6.68 -6.13
N LEU A 39 5.38 6.44 -5.74
CA LEU A 39 4.63 5.29 -6.22
C LEU A 39 3.88 5.55 -7.51
N GLY A 40 3.90 6.80 -7.98
CA GLY A 40 3.17 7.15 -9.19
C GLY A 40 1.67 7.23 -8.97
N LEU A 41 1.25 7.48 -7.74
CA LEU A 41 -0.15 7.60 -7.40
C LEU A 41 -0.46 9.02 -6.96
N ASP A 42 -1.72 9.40 -7.04
CA ASP A 42 -2.07 10.66 -6.42
C ASP A 42 -2.36 10.40 -4.93
N ARG A 43 -2.33 11.47 -4.17
CA ARG A 43 -2.45 11.36 -2.73
C ARG A 43 -3.78 10.74 -2.31
N THR A 44 -4.84 11.10 -2.98
CA THR A 44 -6.16 10.59 -2.65
C THR A 44 -6.23 9.08 -2.85
N THR A 45 -5.66 8.59 -3.94
CA THR A 45 -5.62 7.16 -4.21
C THR A 45 -4.83 6.43 -3.15
N LEU A 46 -3.68 6.97 -2.77
CA LEU A 46 -2.87 6.33 -1.75
C LEU A 46 -3.57 6.30 -0.40
N HIS A 47 -4.22 7.38 -0.03
CA HIS A 47 -4.99 7.41 1.22
C HIS A 47 -6.08 6.35 1.22
N ARG A 48 -6.75 6.20 0.10
CA ARG A 48 -7.80 5.20 0.00
C ARG A 48 -7.25 3.79 0.21
N ARG A 49 -6.11 3.50 -0.39
CA ARG A 49 -5.50 2.20 -0.22
C ARG A 49 -5.04 1.97 1.21
N LEU A 50 -4.43 2.97 1.81
CA LEU A 50 -3.97 2.84 3.20
C LEU A 50 -5.15 2.59 4.14
N ARG A 51 -6.25 3.25 3.89
CA ARG A 51 -7.44 3.05 4.70
C ARG A 51 -7.99 1.64 4.52
N ALA A 52 -8.02 1.16 3.29
CA ALA A 52 -8.52 -0.18 3.01
C ALA A 52 -7.68 -1.24 3.69
N TRP A 53 -6.40 -0.99 3.84
CA TRP A 53 -5.50 -1.92 4.51
C TRP A 53 -5.41 -1.70 6.01
N GLY A 54 -6.07 -0.68 6.52
CA GLY A 54 -6.01 -0.36 7.94
C GLY A 54 -4.68 0.20 8.38
N LEU A 55 -3.97 0.85 7.48
CA LEU A 55 -2.63 1.36 7.75
C LEU A 55 -2.61 2.83 8.09
N THR A 56 -3.74 3.50 8.07
CA THR A 56 -3.78 4.90 8.39
C THR A 56 -4.78 5.13 9.50
N ASP A 57 -4.49 6.13 10.30
CA ASP A 57 -5.37 6.53 11.34
C ASP A 57 -6.49 7.29 10.74
N ASP A 58 -7.62 6.79 10.75
CA ASP A 58 -8.70 7.40 10.06
C ASP A 58 -9.38 8.44 10.92
N LYS A 59 -8.91 9.60 10.90
CA LYS A 59 -9.53 10.58 11.75
C LYS A 59 -10.13 11.70 11.02
#